data_ecdab49cfa4aebc7ea3de6c0aa2d708a
#
_entry.id   ecdab49cfa4aebc7ea3de6c0aa2d708a
#
_cell.length_a   1.000
_cell.length_b   1.000
_cell.length_c   1.000
_cell.angle_alpha   90.00
_cell.angle_beta   90.00
_cell.angle_gamma   90.00
#
_symmetry.space_group_name_H-M   'P 1'
#
loop_
_entity.id
_entity.type
_entity.pdbx_description
1 polymer ?
#
loop_
_entity_poly.entity_id
_entity_poly.type
_entity_poly.pdbx_seq_one_letter_code
_entity_poly.pdbx_strand_id
1 'polypeptide(L)'
;MPNMFGANTISFAMLIFMLFSVYISEYSAVLLDTTEKSFYGALPIGKNEISTAKNIHIAYYIGTIAAAMMLPSMVVGFISKGILYGLAFTLVSIVIVVVCLHLAGVIYYLLLKIFSGEKLKDILSGFQIFMTIAIVLSYQIVPRVISIAGFSKGQITYSPFYFLLPSAWFSAILESLFGAGGLWYIYVLAGITVPAVILLEVLYKKKVMPEFEGELDKLTETAKENKTLSPFSKLMCKLLSKDEQENAFMKLVLIQVSRNRD
;
A
#
# COMPACT_ATOMS: atom_id res chain seq x y z
N MET A 1 -23.67 22.67 16.15
CA MET A 1 -23.49 21.24 15.83
C MET A 1 -22.05 20.88 16.15
N PRO A 2 -21.78 19.70 16.73
CA PRO A 2 -20.41 19.30 16.99
C PRO A 2 -19.63 19.26 15.69
N ASN A 3 -18.47 19.83 15.69
CA ASN A 3 -17.60 19.92 14.54
C ASN A 3 -17.01 18.54 14.21
N MET A 4 -17.33 18.02 13.04
CA MET A 4 -16.89 16.69 12.63
C MET A 4 -15.53 16.65 11.93
N PHE A 5 -14.93 17.82 11.67
CA PHE A 5 -13.63 17.90 11.00
C PHE A 5 -12.57 17.03 11.68
N GLY A 6 -12.41 17.17 12.99
CA GLY A 6 -11.45 16.38 13.75
C GLY A 6 -11.74 14.87 13.72
N ALA A 7 -13.01 14.48 13.91
CA ALA A 7 -13.42 13.07 13.86
C ALA A 7 -13.17 12.45 12.48
N ASN A 8 -13.53 13.15 11.41
CA ASN A 8 -13.28 12.71 10.03
C ASN A 8 -11.78 12.64 9.74
N THR A 9 -11.00 13.64 10.20
CA THR A 9 -9.54 13.66 10.02
C THR A 9 -8.90 12.42 10.63
N ILE A 10 -9.32 12.02 11.84
CA ILE A 10 -8.82 10.84 12.52
C ILE A 10 -9.27 9.56 11.80
N SER A 11 -10.55 9.47 11.41
CA SER A 11 -11.08 8.31 10.68
C SER A 11 -10.35 8.10 9.35
N PHE A 12 -10.13 9.16 8.59
CA PHE A 12 -9.39 9.11 7.33
C PHE A 12 -7.90 8.85 7.55
N ALA A 13 -7.29 9.36 8.63
CA ALA A 13 -5.90 9.04 8.96
C ALA A 13 -5.71 7.56 9.28
N MET A 14 -6.62 6.98 10.06
CA MET A 14 -6.62 5.55 10.34
C MET A 14 -6.82 4.72 9.07
N LEU A 15 -7.75 5.12 8.21
CA LEU A 15 -7.97 4.46 6.92
C LEU A 15 -6.71 4.47 6.07
N ILE A 16 -6.13 5.66 5.83
CA ILE A 16 -4.91 5.83 5.01
C ILE A 16 -3.78 4.96 5.56
N PHE A 17 -3.55 5.02 6.87
CA PHE A 17 -2.48 4.28 7.52
C PHE A 17 -2.64 2.77 7.40
N MET A 18 -3.84 2.25 7.65
CA MET A 18 -4.14 0.83 7.53
C MET A 18 -4.09 0.34 6.09
N LEU A 19 -4.67 1.09 5.15
CA LEU A 19 -4.60 0.75 3.73
C LEU A 19 -3.15 0.70 3.24
N PHE A 20 -2.33 1.66 3.69
CA PHE A 20 -0.92 1.69 3.33
C PHE A 20 -0.17 0.45 3.84
N SER A 21 -0.43 0.05 5.09
CA SER A 21 0.16 -1.14 5.70
C SER A 21 -0.23 -2.42 4.95
N VAL A 22 -1.52 -2.59 4.68
CA VAL A 22 -2.03 -3.74 3.93
C VAL A 22 -1.48 -3.76 2.51
N TYR A 23 -1.45 -2.59 1.86
CA TYR A 23 -0.99 -2.47 0.49
C TYR A 23 0.46 -2.94 0.33
N ILE A 24 1.36 -2.46 1.17
CA ILE A 24 2.77 -2.85 1.11
C ILE A 24 2.94 -4.33 1.43
N SER A 25 2.13 -4.87 2.33
CA SER A 25 2.15 -6.30 2.64
C SER A 25 1.71 -7.16 1.46
N GLU A 26 0.58 -6.84 0.85
CA GLU A 26 0.01 -7.61 -0.27
C GLU A 26 0.82 -7.48 -1.56
N TYR A 27 1.31 -6.27 -1.87
CA TYR A 27 2.19 -6.08 -3.03
C TYR A 27 3.45 -6.92 -2.91
N SER A 28 4.04 -6.99 -1.72
CA SER A 28 5.21 -7.83 -1.46
C SER A 28 4.90 -9.31 -1.69
N ALA A 29 3.79 -9.81 -1.19
CA ALA A 29 3.39 -11.20 -1.31
C ALA A 29 3.06 -11.60 -2.77
N VAL A 30 2.29 -10.76 -3.48
CA VAL A 30 1.80 -11.09 -4.84
C VAL A 30 2.85 -10.86 -5.93
N LEU A 31 3.66 -9.81 -5.82
CA LEU A 31 4.61 -9.43 -6.88
C LEU A 31 5.95 -10.16 -6.75
N LEU A 32 6.39 -10.47 -5.54
CA LEU A 32 7.65 -11.19 -5.31
C LEU A 32 7.48 -12.71 -5.36
N ASP A 33 6.25 -13.22 -5.45
CA ASP A 33 6.04 -14.66 -5.63
C ASP A 33 6.37 -15.08 -7.07
N THR A 34 7.55 -15.67 -7.21
CA THR A 34 8.03 -16.24 -8.47
C THR A 34 7.50 -17.65 -8.75
N THR A 35 6.85 -18.29 -7.76
CA THR A 35 6.37 -19.67 -7.86
C THR A 35 5.23 -19.80 -8.87
N GLU A 36 4.35 -18.81 -8.91
CA GLU A 36 3.23 -18.77 -9.84
C GLU A 36 3.68 -18.65 -11.32
N LYS A 37 4.81 -17.99 -11.60
CA LYS A 37 5.32 -17.84 -12.99
C LYS A 37 5.68 -19.18 -13.64
N SER A 38 6.08 -20.19 -12.86
CA SER A 38 6.36 -21.53 -13.41
C SER A 38 5.08 -22.26 -13.83
N PHE A 39 3.97 -21.95 -13.19
CA PHE A 39 2.66 -22.54 -13.50
C PHE A 39 2.00 -21.82 -14.70
N TYR A 40 1.97 -20.50 -14.70
CA TYR A 40 1.35 -19.73 -15.79
C TYR A 40 2.18 -19.76 -17.08
N GLY A 41 3.48 -20.00 -17.01
CA GLY A 41 4.36 -20.08 -18.19
C GLY A 41 4.04 -21.27 -19.13
N ALA A 42 3.28 -22.25 -18.65
CA ALA A 42 2.80 -23.39 -19.46
C ALA A 42 1.44 -23.12 -20.15
N LEU A 43 0.75 -22.04 -19.78
CA LEU A 43 -0.58 -21.70 -20.31
C LEU A 43 -0.46 -20.67 -21.43
N PRO A 44 -1.33 -20.72 -22.44
CA PRO A 44 -1.35 -19.74 -23.55
C PRO A 44 -2.03 -18.42 -23.10
N ILE A 45 -1.54 -17.83 -22.02
CA ILE A 45 -2.08 -16.61 -21.43
C ILE A 45 -1.06 -15.47 -21.63
N GLY A 46 -1.53 -14.32 -22.10
CA GLY A 46 -0.69 -13.14 -22.31
C GLY A 46 -0.20 -12.54 -20.99
N LYS A 47 1.01 -11.98 -20.97
CA LYS A 47 1.58 -11.30 -19.78
C LYS A 47 0.66 -10.20 -19.23
N ASN A 48 0.04 -9.42 -20.12
CA ASN A 48 -0.89 -8.34 -19.77
C ASN A 48 -2.16 -8.85 -19.07
N GLU A 49 -2.65 -10.03 -19.45
CA GLU A 49 -3.82 -10.65 -18.83
C GLU A 49 -3.54 -11.07 -17.39
N ILE A 50 -2.35 -11.65 -17.15
CA ILE A 50 -1.90 -12.03 -15.81
C ILE A 50 -1.71 -10.79 -14.92
N SER A 51 -1.06 -9.74 -15.43
CA SER A 51 -0.88 -8.48 -14.70
C SER A 51 -2.22 -7.83 -14.35
N THR A 52 -3.16 -7.81 -15.31
CA THR A 52 -4.51 -7.27 -15.08
C THR A 52 -5.27 -8.08 -14.03
N ALA A 53 -5.20 -9.41 -14.08
CA ALA A 53 -5.87 -10.27 -13.10
C ALA A 53 -5.31 -10.05 -11.68
N LYS A 54 -3.99 -9.92 -11.53
CA LYS A 54 -3.34 -9.60 -10.26
C LYS A 54 -3.77 -8.25 -9.71
N ASN A 55 -3.79 -7.22 -10.56
CA ASN A 55 -4.24 -5.88 -10.17
C ASN A 55 -5.69 -5.85 -9.72
N ILE A 56 -6.59 -6.58 -10.42
CA ILE A 56 -8.00 -6.71 -10.04
C ILE A 56 -8.12 -7.42 -8.70
N HIS A 57 -7.37 -8.50 -8.49
CA HIS A 57 -7.38 -9.24 -7.23
C HIS A 57 -6.95 -8.36 -6.05
N ILE A 58 -5.84 -7.64 -6.20
CA ILE A 58 -5.34 -6.70 -5.18
C ILE A 58 -6.37 -5.59 -4.92
N ALA A 59 -6.94 -5.00 -5.97
CA ALA A 59 -7.94 -3.94 -5.83
C ALA A 59 -9.20 -4.44 -5.11
N TYR A 60 -9.68 -5.65 -5.42
CA TYR A 60 -10.81 -6.27 -4.74
C TYR A 60 -10.52 -6.52 -3.26
N TYR A 61 -9.37 -7.11 -2.95
CA TYR A 61 -8.98 -7.42 -1.57
C TYR A 61 -8.85 -6.15 -0.72
N ILE A 62 -8.17 -5.14 -1.24
CA ILE A 62 -8.02 -3.84 -0.55
C ILE A 62 -9.36 -3.12 -0.44
N GLY A 63 -10.18 -3.17 -1.49
CA GLY A 63 -11.51 -2.59 -1.49
C GLY A 63 -12.42 -3.18 -0.41
N THR A 64 -12.36 -4.48 -0.20
CA THR A 64 -13.15 -5.15 0.87
C THR A 64 -12.70 -4.75 2.26
N ILE A 65 -11.38 -4.67 2.50
CA ILE A 65 -10.84 -4.20 3.78
C ILE A 65 -11.20 -2.74 4.02
N ALA A 66 -11.05 -1.89 3.01
CA ALA A 66 -11.41 -0.48 3.10
C ALA A 66 -12.90 -0.29 3.40
N ALA A 67 -13.78 -1.05 2.73
CA ALA A 67 -15.21 -1.04 2.97
C ALA A 67 -15.54 -1.45 4.41
N ALA A 68 -14.94 -2.54 4.91
CA ALA A 68 -15.14 -2.99 6.28
C ALA A 68 -14.72 -1.94 7.31
N MET A 69 -13.60 -1.26 7.09
CA MET A 69 -13.11 -0.21 7.98
C MET A 69 -13.96 1.06 7.97
N MET A 70 -14.49 1.44 6.80
CA MET A 70 -15.29 2.65 6.64
C MET A 70 -16.75 2.47 7.05
N LEU A 71 -17.26 1.24 7.04
CA LEU A 71 -18.66 0.94 7.29
C LEU A 71 -19.17 1.54 8.62
N PRO A 72 -18.48 1.42 9.78
CA PRO A 72 -18.94 2.02 11.03
C PRO A 72 -19.06 3.55 10.94
N SER A 73 -18.06 4.22 10.41
CA SER A 73 -18.05 5.69 10.27
C SER A 73 -19.08 6.17 9.27
N MET A 74 -19.30 5.41 8.20
CA MET A 74 -20.32 5.67 7.18
C MET A 74 -21.73 5.57 7.78
N VAL A 75 -22.04 4.50 8.53
CA VAL A 75 -23.33 4.31 9.20
C VAL A 75 -23.61 5.46 10.18
N VAL A 76 -22.64 5.82 11.00
CA VAL A 76 -22.73 6.97 11.91
C VAL A 76 -23.00 8.27 11.12
N GLY A 77 -22.32 8.47 10.01
CA GLY A 77 -22.51 9.62 9.14
C GLY A 77 -23.94 9.70 8.57
N PHE A 78 -24.47 8.58 8.08
CA PHE A 78 -25.85 8.50 7.57
C PHE A 78 -26.90 8.82 8.64
N ILE A 79 -26.73 8.26 9.83
CA ILE A 79 -27.68 8.45 10.95
C ILE A 79 -27.61 9.87 11.51
N SER A 80 -26.40 10.41 11.71
CA SER A 80 -26.20 11.66 12.43
C SER A 80 -26.33 12.92 11.57
N LYS A 81 -26.03 12.85 10.27
CA LYS A 81 -25.97 14.00 9.34
C LYS A 81 -26.88 13.85 8.11
N GLY A 82 -27.48 12.69 7.95
CA GLY A 82 -28.39 12.41 6.84
C GLY A 82 -27.73 11.83 5.60
N ILE A 83 -28.60 11.50 4.62
CA ILE A 83 -28.22 10.72 3.43
C ILE A 83 -27.15 11.41 2.59
N LEU A 84 -27.26 12.73 2.36
CA LEU A 84 -26.31 13.48 1.51
C LEU A 84 -24.89 13.47 2.10
N TYR A 85 -24.76 13.62 3.41
CA TYR A 85 -23.47 13.54 4.09
C TYR A 85 -22.88 12.11 3.97
N GLY A 86 -23.69 11.08 4.22
CA GLY A 86 -23.26 9.71 4.11
C GLY A 86 -22.76 9.34 2.70
N LEU A 87 -23.47 9.80 1.66
CA LEU A 87 -23.03 9.63 0.28
C LEU A 87 -21.73 10.36 -0.02
N ALA A 88 -21.59 11.62 0.41
CA ALA A 88 -20.36 12.38 0.23
C ALA A 88 -19.17 11.74 0.97
N PHE A 89 -19.40 11.27 2.20
CA PHE A 89 -18.40 10.54 2.99
C PHE A 89 -17.93 9.28 2.25
N THR A 90 -18.86 8.52 1.69
CA THR A 90 -18.56 7.31 0.91
C THR A 90 -17.73 7.64 -0.34
N LEU A 91 -18.12 8.67 -1.09
CA LEU A 91 -17.37 9.10 -2.28
C LEU A 91 -15.94 9.55 -1.92
N VAL A 92 -15.78 10.36 -0.88
CA VAL A 92 -14.45 10.79 -0.40
C VAL A 92 -13.63 9.58 0.04
N SER A 93 -14.23 8.60 0.72
CA SER A 93 -13.55 7.37 1.12
C SER A 93 -13.06 6.55 -0.07
N ILE A 94 -13.86 6.42 -1.12
CA ILE A 94 -13.45 5.75 -2.37
C ILE A 94 -12.26 6.47 -3.00
N VAL A 95 -12.29 7.79 -3.05
CA VAL A 95 -11.15 8.59 -3.58
C VAL A 95 -9.90 8.35 -2.74
N ILE A 96 -9.99 8.30 -1.41
CA ILE A 96 -8.87 7.98 -0.53
C ILE A 96 -8.29 6.60 -0.85
N VAL A 97 -9.12 5.58 -1.05
CA VAL A 97 -8.67 4.23 -1.43
C VAL A 97 -7.86 4.27 -2.72
N VAL A 98 -8.35 4.94 -3.75
CA VAL A 98 -7.67 5.09 -5.04
C VAL A 98 -6.34 5.84 -4.89
N VAL A 99 -6.32 6.92 -4.11
CA VAL A 99 -5.11 7.71 -3.83
C VAL A 99 -4.07 6.88 -3.09
N CYS A 100 -4.48 6.10 -2.08
CA CYS A 100 -3.57 5.20 -1.36
C CYS A 100 -2.98 4.14 -2.28
N LEU A 101 -3.80 3.60 -3.20
CA LEU A 101 -3.40 2.62 -4.21
C LEU A 101 -2.30 3.18 -5.11
N HIS A 102 -2.49 4.36 -5.65
CA HIS A 102 -1.51 4.99 -6.53
C HIS A 102 -0.25 5.43 -5.78
N LEU A 103 -0.40 5.98 -4.57
CA LEU A 103 0.74 6.40 -3.76
C LEU A 103 1.62 5.21 -3.33
N ALA A 104 1.00 4.10 -2.93
CA ALA A 104 1.72 2.87 -2.62
C ALA A 104 2.44 2.32 -3.86
N GLY A 105 1.79 2.34 -5.03
CA GLY A 105 2.42 1.97 -6.30
C GLY A 105 3.62 2.84 -6.65
N VAL A 106 3.55 4.16 -6.42
CA VAL A 106 4.69 5.07 -6.60
C VAL A 106 5.85 4.71 -5.67
N ILE A 107 5.56 4.46 -4.39
CA ILE A 107 6.60 4.09 -3.42
C ILE A 107 7.22 2.76 -3.80
N TYR A 108 6.40 1.78 -4.18
CA TYR A 108 6.88 0.48 -4.61
C TYR A 108 7.78 0.58 -5.84
N TYR A 109 7.38 1.38 -6.84
CA TYR A 109 8.19 1.67 -8.01
C TYR A 109 9.55 2.30 -7.64
N LEU A 110 9.56 3.26 -6.71
CA LEU A 110 10.79 3.88 -6.25
C LEU A 110 11.69 2.88 -5.53
N LEU A 111 11.11 2.00 -4.72
CA LEU A 111 11.86 0.93 -4.03
C LEU A 111 12.46 -0.06 -5.04
N LEU A 112 11.71 -0.48 -6.05
CA LEU A 112 12.19 -1.34 -7.14
C LEU A 112 13.35 -0.73 -7.90
N LYS A 113 13.31 0.58 -8.13
CA LYS A 113 14.35 1.30 -8.87
C LYS A 113 15.65 1.44 -8.07
N ILE A 114 15.56 1.55 -6.75
CA ILE A 114 16.71 1.76 -5.86
C ILE A 114 17.29 0.44 -5.37
N PHE A 115 16.44 -0.54 -5.11
CA PHE A 115 16.80 -1.81 -4.48
C PHE A 115 16.38 -2.99 -5.36
N SER A 116 17.23 -4.03 -5.40
CA SER A 116 16.98 -5.24 -6.17
C SER A 116 17.12 -6.49 -5.31
N GLY A 117 16.35 -7.55 -5.65
CA GLY A 117 16.47 -8.88 -5.07
C GLY A 117 16.24 -8.95 -3.55
N GLU A 118 17.19 -9.52 -2.81
CA GLU A 118 17.08 -9.76 -1.36
C GLU A 118 16.94 -8.47 -0.54
N LYS A 119 17.65 -7.41 -0.92
CA LYS A 119 17.57 -6.12 -0.22
C LYS A 119 16.18 -5.51 -0.26
N LEU A 120 15.44 -5.72 -1.36
CA LEU A 120 14.06 -5.27 -1.47
C LEU A 120 13.16 -6.03 -0.49
N LYS A 121 13.31 -7.36 -0.39
CA LYS A 121 12.56 -8.19 0.58
C LYS A 121 12.83 -7.74 2.01
N ASP A 122 14.09 -7.52 2.37
CA ASP A 122 14.48 -7.09 3.72
C ASP A 122 13.86 -5.74 4.10
N ILE A 123 13.88 -4.77 3.17
CA ILE A 123 13.29 -3.44 3.38
C ILE A 123 11.79 -3.54 3.55
N LEU A 124 11.10 -4.33 2.71
CA LEU A 124 9.66 -4.53 2.79
C LEU A 124 9.26 -5.22 4.10
N SER A 125 10.02 -6.25 4.51
CA SER A 125 9.80 -6.92 5.79
C SER A 125 10.04 -5.98 6.98
N GLY A 126 11.10 -5.17 6.93
CA GLY A 126 11.36 -4.12 7.92
C GLY A 126 10.24 -3.09 8.00
N PHE A 127 9.70 -2.68 6.85
CA PHE A 127 8.58 -1.77 6.78
C PHE A 127 7.29 -2.38 7.38
N GLN A 128 7.02 -3.66 7.11
CA GLN A 128 5.88 -4.38 7.71
C GLN A 128 5.99 -4.43 9.23
N ILE A 129 7.17 -4.74 9.77
CA ILE A 129 7.41 -4.74 11.22
C ILE A 129 7.21 -3.34 11.79
N PHE A 130 7.78 -2.32 11.16
CA PHE A 130 7.59 -0.93 11.57
C PHE A 130 6.11 -0.53 11.60
N MET A 131 5.35 -0.85 10.55
CA MET A 131 3.91 -0.55 10.47
C MET A 131 3.12 -1.29 11.55
N THR A 132 3.44 -2.55 11.83
CA THR A 132 2.80 -3.32 12.90
C THR A 132 3.03 -2.67 14.27
N ILE A 133 4.26 -2.28 14.57
CA ILE A 133 4.59 -1.55 15.81
C ILE A 133 3.85 -0.21 15.86
N ALA A 134 3.83 0.52 14.76
CA ALA A 134 3.15 1.82 14.67
C ALA A 134 1.63 1.69 14.87
N ILE A 135 0.99 0.61 14.38
CA ILE A 135 -0.43 0.32 14.63
C ILE A 135 -0.68 0.12 16.13
N VAL A 136 0.13 -0.71 16.78
CA VAL A 136 0.00 -0.98 18.23
C VAL A 136 0.20 0.29 19.05
N LEU A 137 1.20 1.10 18.71
CA LEU A 137 1.45 2.39 19.38
C LEU A 137 0.33 3.40 19.10
N SER A 138 -0.21 3.43 17.89
CA SER A 138 -1.31 4.33 17.51
C SER A 138 -2.54 4.10 18.38
N TYR A 139 -2.83 2.86 18.73
CA TYR A 139 -3.96 2.51 19.63
C TYR A 139 -3.85 3.18 21.00
N GLN A 140 -2.63 3.39 21.50
CA GLN A 140 -2.40 4.06 22.78
C GLN A 140 -2.25 5.58 22.65
N ILE A 141 -1.62 6.04 21.56
CA ILE A 141 -1.28 7.45 21.36
C ILE A 141 -2.48 8.26 20.89
N VAL A 142 -3.28 7.72 19.95
CA VAL A 142 -4.41 8.44 19.34
C VAL A 142 -5.42 8.97 20.37
N PRO A 143 -5.91 8.19 21.35
CA PRO A 143 -6.82 8.70 22.37
C PRO A 143 -6.22 9.84 23.20
N ARG A 144 -4.91 9.80 23.50
CA ARG A 144 -4.22 10.85 24.24
C ARG A 144 -4.08 12.13 23.41
N VAL A 145 -3.71 11.99 22.13
CA VAL A 145 -3.63 13.14 21.21
C VAL A 145 -5.00 13.81 21.06
N ILE A 146 -6.07 13.02 20.92
CA ILE A 146 -7.45 13.50 20.84
C ILE A 146 -7.79 14.34 22.10
N SER A 147 -7.43 13.86 23.27
CA SER A 147 -7.72 14.55 24.54
C SER A 147 -6.91 15.83 24.71
N ILE A 148 -5.62 15.82 24.34
CA ILE A 148 -4.70 16.98 24.45
C ILE A 148 -5.03 18.03 23.40
N ALA A 149 -5.30 17.63 22.17
CA ALA A 149 -5.60 18.55 21.06
C ALA A 149 -6.98 19.24 21.17
N GLY A 150 -7.76 18.94 22.21
CA GLY A 150 -9.06 19.57 22.45
C GLY A 150 -10.14 19.20 21.43
N PHE A 151 -9.92 18.15 20.62
CA PHE A 151 -10.91 17.65 19.67
C PHE A 151 -12.24 17.25 20.34
N SER A 152 -12.18 16.89 21.62
CA SER A 152 -13.36 16.58 22.44
C SER A 152 -14.23 17.81 22.76
N LYS A 153 -13.71 19.02 22.64
CA LYS A 153 -14.44 20.28 22.93
C LYS A 153 -15.17 20.87 21.73
N GLY A 154 -15.11 20.21 20.57
CA GLY A 154 -15.83 20.66 19.37
C GLY A 154 -15.35 21.97 18.75
N GLN A 155 -14.23 22.52 19.18
CA GLN A 155 -13.63 23.72 18.61
C GLN A 155 -12.51 23.35 17.65
N ILE A 156 -12.63 23.77 16.38
CA ILE A 156 -11.53 23.67 15.44
C ILE A 156 -10.57 24.84 15.71
N THR A 157 -9.44 24.52 16.33
CA THR A 157 -8.33 25.47 16.42
C THR A 157 -7.45 25.34 15.19
N TYR A 158 -7.08 26.44 14.55
CA TYR A 158 -6.13 26.44 13.44
C TYR A 158 -4.81 25.79 13.89
N SER A 159 -4.34 24.84 13.12
CA SER A 159 -3.02 24.25 13.30
C SER A 159 -2.34 24.10 11.94
N PRO A 160 -1.10 24.56 11.76
CA PRO A 160 -0.33 24.37 10.53
C PRO A 160 -0.14 22.90 10.17
N PHE A 161 -0.21 21.99 11.15
CA PHE A 161 -0.12 20.55 10.93
C PHE A 161 -1.20 19.97 10.00
N TYR A 162 -2.35 20.64 9.87
CA TYR A 162 -3.40 20.19 8.95
C TYR A 162 -2.96 20.22 7.49
N PHE A 163 -2.05 21.10 7.13
CA PHE A 163 -1.49 21.15 5.78
C PHE A 163 -0.55 19.98 5.48
N LEU A 164 0.03 19.38 6.51
CA LEU A 164 0.92 18.21 6.37
C LEU A 164 0.16 16.87 6.36
N LEU A 165 -1.08 16.85 6.84
CA LEU A 165 -1.88 15.64 6.98
C LEU A 165 -2.83 15.48 5.79
N PRO A 166 -2.60 14.52 4.87
CA PRO A 166 -3.53 14.27 3.75
C PRO A 166 -4.95 13.96 4.22
N SER A 167 -5.12 13.30 5.37
CA SER A 167 -6.42 13.02 5.95
C SER A 167 -7.23 14.27 6.27
N ALA A 168 -6.56 15.36 6.68
CA ALA A 168 -7.20 16.64 6.95
C ALA A 168 -7.70 17.31 5.65
N TRP A 169 -7.01 17.10 4.52
CA TRP A 169 -7.42 17.61 3.22
C TRP A 169 -8.76 17.01 2.78
N PHE A 170 -8.89 15.70 2.89
CA PHE A 170 -10.15 15.00 2.58
C PHE A 170 -11.26 15.34 3.56
N SER A 171 -10.94 15.48 4.85
CA SER A 171 -11.89 15.92 5.87
C SER A 171 -12.41 17.34 5.61
N ALA A 172 -11.54 18.23 5.10
CA ALA A 172 -11.90 19.59 4.75
C ALA A 172 -12.94 19.68 3.63
N ILE A 173 -12.97 18.70 2.69
CA ILE A 173 -14.02 18.62 1.67
C ILE A 173 -15.39 18.44 2.35
N LEU A 174 -15.51 17.50 3.26
CA LEU A 174 -16.78 17.26 3.97
C LEU A 174 -17.19 18.43 4.86
N GLU A 175 -16.21 19.04 5.53
CA GLU A 175 -16.49 20.20 6.38
C GLU A 175 -16.88 21.44 5.56
N SER A 176 -16.30 21.65 4.38
CA SER A 176 -16.66 22.75 3.49
C SER A 176 -18.07 22.63 2.91
N LEU A 177 -18.55 21.39 2.71
CA LEU A 177 -19.89 21.12 2.15
C LEU A 177 -20.99 21.07 3.21
N PHE A 178 -20.71 20.53 4.39
CA PHE A 178 -21.71 20.18 5.41
C PHE A 178 -21.45 20.83 6.77
N GLY A 179 -20.31 21.50 6.94
CA GLY A 179 -19.94 22.17 8.19
C GLY A 179 -20.67 23.49 8.40
N ALA A 180 -20.55 24.01 9.61
CA ALA A 180 -21.17 25.29 9.99
C ALA A 180 -20.51 26.52 9.33
N GLY A 181 -19.48 26.33 8.52
CA GLY A 181 -18.80 27.37 7.73
C GLY A 181 -17.83 28.23 8.55
N GLY A 182 -16.95 28.94 7.87
CA GLY A 182 -16.32 30.13 8.41
C GLY A 182 -14.78 30.13 8.53
N LEU A 183 -14.13 28.97 8.50
CA LEU A 183 -12.68 28.95 8.64
C LEU A 183 -12.01 28.87 7.25
N TRP A 184 -11.35 29.95 6.86
CA TRP A 184 -10.74 30.11 5.52
C TRP A 184 -9.81 28.95 5.12
N TYR A 185 -9.05 28.42 6.07
CA TYR A 185 -8.10 27.34 5.80
C TYR A 185 -8.77 26.00 5.40
N ILE A 186 -10.01 25.74 5.82
CA ILE A 186 -10.78 24.55 5.40
C ILE A 186 -11.02 24.61 3.90
N TYR A 187 -11.43 25.77 3.39
CA TYR A 187 -11.64 25.94 1.94
C TYR A 187 -10.33 25.83 1.14
N VAL A 188 -9.23 26.33 1.71
CA VAL A 188 -7.91 26.17 1.10
C VAL A 188 -7.49 24.71 1.06
N LEU A 189 -7.64 23.96 2.16
CA LEU A 189 -7.33 22.53 2.21
C LEU A 189 -8.18 21.73 1.22
N ALA A 190 -9.49 21.97 1.19
CA ALA A 190 -10.40 21.33 0.25
C ALA A 190 -10.01 21.68 -1.22
N GLY A 191 -9.64 22.93 -1.49
CA GLY A 191 -9.21 23.39 -2.81
C GLY A 191 -7.89 22.78 -3.27
N ILE A 192 -6.95 22.50 -2.38
CA ILE A 192 -5.69 21.82 -2.68
C ILE A 192 -5.89 20.32 -2.96
N THR A 193 -6.88 19.71 -2.33
CA THR A 193 -7.09 18.23 -2.45
C THR A 193 -7.36 17.82 -3.89
N VAL A 194 -8.25 18.51 -4.59
CA VAL A 194 -8.65 18.14 -5.95
C VAL A 194 -7.48 18.16 -6.94
N PRO A 195 -6.71 19.27 -7.06
CA PRO A 195 -5.57 19.29 -7.95
C PRO A 195 -4.45 18.31 -7.52
N ALA A 196 -4.27 18.09 -6.21
CA ALA A 196 -3.28 17.13 -5.73
C ALA A 196 -3.63 15.68 -6.13
N VAL A 197 -4.91 15.30 -6.03
CA VAL A 197 -5.40 13.98 -6.48
C VAL A 197 -5.24 13.84 -7.99
N ILE A 198 -5.64 14.84 -8.77
CA ILE A 198 -5.49 14.81 -10.24
C ILE A 198 -4.02 14.72 -10.64
N LEU A 199 -3.15 15.48 -9.98
CA LEU A 199 -1.70 15.46 -10.25
C LEU A 199 -1.13 14.06 -9.99
N LEU A 200 -1.47 13.44 -8.85
CA LEU A 200 -1.04 12.10 -8.50
C LEU A 200 -1.50 11.07 -9.54
N GLU A 201 -2.76 11.14 -9.95
CA GLU A 201 -3.35 10.26 -10.97
C GLU A 201 -2.62 10.37 -12.32
N VAL A 202 -2.36 11.59 -12.76
CA VAL A 202 -1.65 11.86 -14.02
C VAL A 202 -0.20 11.36 -13.94
N LEU A 203 0.48 11.61 -12.83
CA LEU A 203 1.87 11.14 -12.63
C LEU A 203 1.93 9.61 -12.60
N TYR A 204 1.01 8.97 -11.89
CA TYR A 204 0.94 7.52 -11.80
C TYR A 204 0.73 6.89 -13.18
N LYS A 205 -0.29 7.31 -13.92
CA LYS A 205 -0.62 6.75 -15.24
C LYS A 205 0.44 7.02 -16.31
N LYS A 206 1.04 8.22 -16.32
CA LYS A 206 2.00 8.60 -17.36
C LYS A 206 3.42 8.10 -17.12
N LYS A 207 3.83 8.01 -15.88
CA LYS A 207 5.23 7.73 -15.54
C LYS A 207 5.42 6.42 -14.79
N VAL A 208 4.61 6.16 -13.78
CA VAL A 208 4.83 5.01 -12.88
C VAL A 208 4.36 3.72 -13.53
N MET A 209 3.13 3.68 -14.03
CA MET A 209 2.53 2.46 -14.57
C MET A 209 3.35 1.81 -15.71
N PRO A 210 3.81 2.54 -16.75
CA PRO A 210 4.57 1.93 -17.85
C PRO A 210 5.98 1.48 -17.44
N GLU A 211 6.64 2.22 -16.53
CA GLU A 211 7.98 1.86 -16.07
C GLU A 211 7.95 0.73 -15.02
N PHE A 212 6.89 0.62 -14.25
CA PHE A 212 6.72 -0.37 -13.19
C PHE A 212 6.72 -1.81 -13.73
N GLU A 213 6.00 -2.07 -14.81
CA GLU A 213 5.98 -3.39 -15.47
C GLU A 213 7.38 -3.79 -15.98
N GLY A 214 8.12 -2.82 -16.52
CA GLY A 214 9.50 -3.04 -16.99
C GLY A 214 10.47 -3.39 -15.87
N GLU A 215 10.36 -2.77 -14.69
CA GLU A 215 11.20 -3.07 -13.54
C GLU A 215 10.86 -4.43 -12.90
N LEU A 216 9.60 -4.83 -12.89
CA LEU A 216 9.18 -6.16 -12.46
C LEU A 216 9.73 -7.28 -13.36
N ASP A 217 9.78 -7.07 -14.66
CA ASP A 217 10.35 -8.05 -15.60
C ASP A 217 11.85 -8.22 -15.36
N LYS A 218 12.59 -7.14 -15.10
CA LYS A 218 14.03 -7.18 -14.76
C LYS A 218 14.30 -7.99 -13.50
N LEU A 219 13.48 -7.83 -12.44
CA LEU A 219 13.62 -8.63 -11.21
C LEU A 219 13.47 -10.12 -11.50
N THR A 220 12.57 -10.47 -12.40
CA THR A 220 12.31 -11.87 -12.76
C THR A 220 13.45 -12.48 -13.57
N GLU A 221 14.10 -11.70 -14.43
CA GLU A 221 15.28 -12.10 -15.19
C GLU A 221 16.50 -12.25 -14.27
N THR A 222 16.74 -11.29 -13.39
CA THR A 222 17.83 -11.35 -12.40
C THR A 222 17.67 -12.53 -11.43
N ALA A 223 16.45 -12.87 -11.03
CA ALA A 223 16.17 -14.06 -10.23
C ALA A 223 16.42 -15.38 -10.98
N LYS A 224 16.37 -15.37 -12.32
CA LYS A 224 16.79 -16.51 -13.17
C LYS A 224 18.30 -16.62 -13.33
N GLU A 225 19.02 -15.50 -13.43
CA GLU A 225 20.48 -15.48 -13.57
C GLU A 225 21.21 -15.86 -12.27
N ASN A 226 20.71 -15.45 -11.11
CA ASN A 226 21.28 -15.82 -9.80
C ASN A 226 21.11 -17.29 -9.40
N LYS A 227 20.57 -18.15 -10.29
CA LYS A 227 20.49 -19.61 -10.12
C LYS A 227 21.82 -20.33 -10.31
N THR A 228 22.93 -19.62 -10.42
CA THR A 228 24.26 -20.25 -10.40
C THR A 228 24.64 -20.60 -8.98
N LEU A 229 24.87 -21.89 -8.74
CA LEU A 229 25.42 -22.40 -7.48
C LEU A 229 26.60 -21.54 -7.00
N SER A 230 26.59 -21.17 -5.73
CA SER A 230 27.71 -20.52 -5.05
C SER A 230 29.02 -21.25 -5.39
N PRO A 231 30.17 -20.57 -5.53
CA PRO A 231 31.44 -21.20 -5.79
C PRO A 231 31.77 -22.27 -4.73
N PHE A 232 31.33 -22.10 -3.51
CA PHE A 232 31.44 -23.10 -2.44
C PHE A 232 30.58 -24.34 -2.70
N SER A 233 29.34 -24.19 -3.16
CA SER A 233 28.45 -25.30 -3.53
C SER A 233 28.99 -26.08 -4.73
N LYS A 234 29.60 -25.39 -5.71
CA LYS A 234 30.26 -26.01 -6.85
C LYS A 234 31.48 -26.86 -6.41
N LEU A 235 32.24 -26.35 -5.44
CA LEU A 235 33.40 -27.06 -4.86
C LEU A 235 32.91 -28.30 -4.10
N MET A 236 31.89 -28.19 -3.29
CA MET A 236 31.28 -29.30 -2.55
C MET A 236 30.72 -30.38 -3.49
N CYS A 237 30.04 -30.01 -4.56
CA CYS A 237 29.58 -30.97 -5.56
C CYS A 237 30.77 -31.73 -6.19
N LYS A 238 31.87 -31.04 -6.48
CA LYS A 238 33.05 -31.65 -7.11
C LYS A 238 33.84 -32.54 -6.18
N LEU A 239 33.82 -32.29 -4.85
CA LEU A 239 34.54 -33.06 -3.83
C LEU A 239 33.75 -34.30 -3.36
N LEU A 240 32.42 -34.25 -3.34
CA LEU A 240 31.55 -35.29 -2.81
C LEU A 240 30.98 -36.22 -3.86
N SER A 241 30.95 -35.84 -5.15
CA SER A 241 30.43 -36.71 -6.20
C SER A 241 31.54 -37.54 -6.85
N LYS A 242 31.36 -38.84 -6.90
CA LYS A 242 32.27 -39.80 -7.57
C LYS A 242 31.93 -39.99 -9.05
N ASP A 243 30.68 -39.74 -9.43
CA ASP A 243 30.15 -39.99 -10.78
C ASP A 243 29.46 -38.72 -11.34
N GLU A 244 29.41 -38.60 -12.68
CA GLU A 244 28.74 -37.48 -13.36
C GLU A 244 27.25 -37.41 -13.03
N GLN A 245 26.58 -38.55 -12.86
CA GLN A 245 25.17 -38.65 -12.49
C GLN A 245 24.92 -38.18 -11.06
N GLU A 246 25.78 -38.58 -10.11
CA GLU A 246 25.72 -38.13 -8.72
C GLU A 246 25.95 -36.60 -8.63
N ASN A 247 26.86 -36.05 -9.44
CA ASN A 247 27.13 -34.61 -9.51
C ASN A 247 25.91 -33.82 -10.04
N ALA A 248 25.23 -34.36 -11.05
CA ALA A 248 24.01 -33.76 -11.59
C ALA A 248 22.87 -33.78 -10.57
N PHE A 249 22.69 -34.90 -9.86
CA PHE A 249 21.69 -35.05 -8.82
C PHE A 249 21.96 -34.16 -7.61
N MET A 250 23.20 -34.06 -7.17
CA MET A 250 23.62 -33.23 -6.04
C MET A 250 23.48 -31.73 -6.36
N LYS A 251 23.75 -31.32 -7.61
CA LYS A 251 23.46 -29.97 -8.08
C LYS A 251 21.97 -29.66 -8.04
N LEU A 252 21.12 -30.58 -8.49
CA LEU A 252 19.67 -30.44 -8.42
C LEU A 252 19.16 -30.31 -6.98
N VAL A 253 19.64 -31.16 -6.07
CA VAL A 253 19.26 -31.11 -4.65
C VAL A 253 19.71 -29.82 -4.00
N LEU A 254 20.93 -29.36 -4.24
CA LEU A 254 21.45 -28.09 -3.69
C LEU A 254 20.71 -26.88 -4.24
N ILE A 255 20.32 -26.87 -5.51
CA ILE A 255 19.48 -25.83 -6.11
C ILE A 255 18.08 -25.86 -5.44
N GLN A 256 17.54 -27.06 -5.16
CA GLN A 256 16.21 -27.19 -4.56
C GLN A 256 16.21 -26.84 -3.06
N VAL A 257 17.27 -27.16 -2.33
CA VAL A 257 17.45 -26.77 -0.92
C VAL A 257 17.69 -25.26 -0.78
N SER A 258 18.47 -24.64 -1.67
CA SER A 258 18.62 -23.17 -1.69
C SER A 258 17.31 -22.47 -2.03
N ARG A 259 16.44 -23.09 -2.82
CA ARG A 259 15.12 -22.57 -3.20
C ARG A 259 14.09 -22.66 -2.08
N ASN A 260 14.21 -23.64 -1.16
CA ASN A 260 13.29 -23.81 -0.03
C ASN A 260 13.71 -23.05 1.24
N ARG A 261 14.81 -22.29 1.17
CA ARG A 261 15.31 -21.46 2.28
C ARG A 261 14.80 -20.03 2.24
N ASP A 262 14.13 -19.66 1.15
CA ASP A 262 13.45 -18.39 0.90
C ASP A 262 11.93 -18.56 0.98
#